data_562a8a112e57643321f7161350d7da22
#
_entry.id   562a8a112e57643321f7161350d7da22
#
_cell.length_a   1.000
_cell.length_b   1.000
_cell.length_c   1.000
_cell.angle_alpha   90.00
_cell.angle_beta   90.00
_cell.angle_gamma   90.00
#
_symmetry.space_group_name_H-M   'P 1'
#
loop_
_entity.id
_entity.type
_entity.pdbx_description
1 polymer ?
#
loop_
_entity_poly.entity_id
_entity_poly.type
_entity_poly.pdbx_seq_one_letter_code
_entity_poly.pdbx_strand_id
1 'polypeptide(L)' 'MITVNGTEAQLPVGSRIADVLDALGVEPGRRGVAIAIDGEVVPRTQWDTTSLAEDARVEVVQAIQGG' A
#
# COMPACT_ATOMS: atom_id res chain seq x y z
N MET A 1 11.73 -7.22 -6.09
CA MET A 1 10.82 -6.34 -6.85
C MET A 1 9.50 -6.21 -6.11
N ILE A 2 9.09 -5.00 -5.85
CA ILE A 2 7.83 -4.75 -5.15
C ILE A 2 6.69 -4.75 -6.16
N THR A 3 5.61 -5.46 -5.84
CA THR A 3 4.41 -5.43 -6.68
C THR A 3 3.27 -4.78 -5.91
N VAL A 4 2.41 -4.08 -6.63
CA VAL A 4 1.21 -3.47 -6.10
C VAL A 4 0.04 -3.97 -6.93
N ASN A 5 -0.87 -4.70 -6.29
CA ASN A 5 -2.01 -5.32 -6.96
C ASN A 5 -1.59 -6.16 -8.17
N GLY A 6 -0.48 -6.90 -8.01
CA GLY A 6 0.02 -7.79 -9.05
C GLY A 6 0.85 -7.10 -10.14
N THR A 7 0.99 -5.79 -10.08
CA THR A 7 1.77 -5.02 -11.05
C THR A 7 3.07 -4.56 -10.43
N GLU A 8 4.17 -4.74 -11.17
CA GLU A 8 5.47 -4.27 -10.73
C GLU A 8 5.45 -2.76 -10.50
N ALA A 9 5.95 -2.35 -9.34
CA ALA A 9 6.02 -0.94 -8.96
C ALA A 9 7.47 -0.48 -8.87
N GLN A 10 7.73 0.70 -9.39
CA GLN A 10 9.06 1.32 -9.36
C GLN A 10 9.28 2.02 -8.01
N LEU A 11 9.38 1.22 -6.96
CA LEU A 11 9.56 1.71 -5.61
C LEU A 11 10.88 1.18 -5.05
N PRO A 12 11.73 2.03 -4.49
CA PRO A 12 12.97 1.57 -3.89
C PRO A 12 12.71 0.73 -2.65
N VAL A 13 13.60 -0.19 -2.36
CA VAL A 13 13.57 -0.96 -1.12
C VAL A 13 13.62 0.01 0.06
N GLY A 14 12.81 -0.25 1.08
CA GLY A 14 12.69 0.65 2.21
C GLY A 14 11.59 1.68 2.08
N SER A 15 10.92 1.71 0.92
CA SER A 15 9.73 2.55 0.78
C SER A 15 8.69 2.12 1.80
N ARG A 16 7.86 3.06 2.23
CA ARG A 16 6.79 2.80 3.18
C ARG A 16 5.45 2.75 2.49
N ILE A 17 4.45 2.28 3.21
CA ILE A 17 3.10 2.20 2.63
C ILE A 17 2.61 3.56 2.16
N ALA A 18 2.95 4.62 2.90
CA ALA A 18 2.60 5.98 2.48
C ALA A 18 3.16 6.31 1.10
N ASP A 19 4.37 5.81 0.77
CA ASP A 19 4.96 6.02 -0.55
C ASP A 19 4.20 5.31 -1.64
N VAL A 20 3.68 4.12 -1.34
CA VAL A 20 2.84 3.36 -2.28
C VAL A 20 1.58 4.15 -2.60
N LEU A 21 0.91 4.65 -1.57
CA LEU A 21 -0.32 5.42 -1.75
C LEU A 21 -0.07 6.69 -2.54
N ASP A 22 1.05 7.36 -2.26
CA ASP A 22 1.44 8.55 -3.00
C ASP A 22 1.65 8.24 -4.48
N ALA A 23 2.34 7.14 -4.77
CA ALA A 23 2.57 6.71 -6.15
C ALA A 23 1.28 6.38 -6.89
N LEU A 24 0.26 5.92 -6.17
CA LEU A 24 -1.05 5.61 -6.75
C LEU A 24 -1.98 6.81 -6.81
N GLY A 25 -1.56 7.95 -6.26
CA GLY A 25 -2.41 9.12 -6.19
C GLY A 25 -3.53 9.00 -5.15
N VAL A 26 -3.36 8.15 -4.15
CA VAL A 26 -4.35 7.95 -3.11
C VAL A 26 -3.92 8.73 -1.87
N GLU A 27 -4.81 9.57 -1.37
CA GLU A 27 -4.53 10.33 -0.15
C GLU A 27 -4.51 9.41 1.07
N PRO A 28 -3.48 9.52 1.94
CA PRO A 28 -3.38 8.64 3.11
C PRO A 28 -4.57 8.74 4.06
N GLY A 29 -5.23 9.87 4.11
CA GLY A 29 -6.41 10.06 4.97
C GLY A 29 -7.71 9.56 4.37
N ARG A 30 -7.68 9.03 3.16
CA ARG A 30 -8.90 8.59 2.48
C ARG A 30 -9.54 7.41 3.20
N ARG A 31 -10.86 7.46 3.37
CA ARG A 31 -11.61 6.37 3.98
C ARG A 31 -11.77 5.22 2.99
N GLY A 32 -11.95 4.04 3.53
CA GLY A 32 -12.25 2.86 2.73
C GLY A 32 -11.03 2.26 2.04
N VAL A 33 -9.82 2.65 2.44
CA VAL A 33 -8.59 2.08 1.89
C VAL A 33 -8.03 1.06 2.89
N ALA A 34 -7.75 -0.13 2.39
CA ALA A 34 -7.10 -1.17 3.16
C ALA A 34 -5.83 -1.61 2.43
N ILE A 35 -4.80 -1.90 3.21
CA ILE A 35 -3.50 -2.32 2.70
C ILE A 35 -3.15 -3.68 3.29
N ALA A 36 -2.68 -4.58 2.45
CA ALA A 36 -2.11 -5.84 2.90
C ALA A 36 -0.73 -6.02 2.28
N ILE A 37 0.17 -6.63 3.03
CA ILE A 37 1.51 -6.98 2.56
C ILE A 37 1.67 -8.48 2.76
N ASP A 38 1.98 -9.19 1.68
CA ASP A 38 2.14 -10.64 1.70
C ASP A 38 0.95 -11.35 2.37
N GLY A 39 -0.24 -10.83 2.13
CA GLY A 39 -1.47 -11.41 2.66
C GLY A 39 -1.87 -10.94 4.05
N GLU A 40 -1.08 -10.11 4.70
CA GLU A 40 -1.39 -9.59 6.04
C GLU A 40 -1.86 -8.15 5.98
N VAL A 41 -3.02 -7.87 6.55
CA VAL A 41 -3.54 -6.51 6.62
C VAL A 41 -2.68 -5.66 7.55
N VAL A 42 -2.30 -4.49 7.08
CA VAL A 42 -1.51 -3.55 7.87
C VAL A 42 -2.42 -2.44 8.38
N PRO A 43 -2.54 -2.27 9.70
CA PRO A 43 -3.36 -1.20 10.24
C PRO A 43 -2.89 0.17 9.79
N ARG A 44 -3.83 1.08 9.59
CA ARG A 44 -3.52 2.45 9.15
C ARG A 44 -2.49 3.14 10.05
N THR A 45 -2.54 2.87 11.35
CA THR A 45 -1.59 3.45 12.31
C THR A 45 -0.14 3.05 12.06
N GLN A 46 0.08 2.00 11.27
CA GLN A 46 1.43 1.49 10.98
C GLN A 46 1.90 1.83 9.56
N TRP A 47 1.09 2.54 8.79
CA TRP A 47 1.46 2.82 7.40
C TRP A 47 2.72 3.68 7.28
N ASP A 48 2.94 4.59 8.20
CA ASP A 48 4.11 5.47 8.16
C ASP A 48 5.40 4.79 8.63
N THR A 49 5.26 3.68 9.35
CA THR A 49 6.41 3.01 9.95
C THR A 49 6.73 1.66 9.32
N THR A 50 5.85 1.14 8.48
CA THR A 50 6.06 -0.16 7.84
C THR A 50 6.86 0.01 6.56
N SER A 51 8.06 -0.56 6.54
CA SER A 51 8.92 -0.54 5.36
C SER A 51 8.67 -1.77 4.51
N LEU A 52 8.81 -1.61 3.20
CA LEU A 52 8.59 -2.68 2.24
C LEU A 52 9.91 -3.42 1.97
N ALA A 53 9.87 -4.73 2.06
CA ALA A 53 11.00 -5.58 1.69
C ALA A 53 11.09 -5.67 0.17
N GLU A 54 12.22 -6.20 -0.33
CA GLU A 54 12.51 -6.23 -1.76
C GLU A 54 11.44 -6.92 -2.60
N ASP A 55 10.89 -8.02 -2.12
CA ASP A 55 9.88 -8.79 -2.86
C ASP A 55 8.49 -8.67 -2.27
N ALA A 56 8.21 -7.56 -1.62
CA ALA A 56 6.92 -7.35 -0.98
C ALA A 56 5.79 -7.35 -2.01
N ARG A 57 4.70 -8.02 -1.65
CA ARG A 57 3.48 -8.02 -2.44
C ARG A 57 2.46 -7.15 -1.72
N VAL A 58 2.21 -5.99 -2.28
CA VAL A 58 1.30 -5.03 -1.66
C VAL A 58 -0.05 -5.11 -2.35
N GLU A 59 -1.10 -5.19 -1.56
CA GLU A 59 -2.46 -5.13 -2.08
C GLU A 59 -3.14 -3.90 -1.52
N VAL A 60 -3.70 -3.10 -2.41
CA VAL A 60 -4.44 -1.89 -2.04
C VAL A 60 -5.88 -2.08 -2.46
N VAL A 61 -6.77 -2.06 -1.49
CA VAL A 61 -8.21 -2.20 -1.74
C VAL A 61 -8.89 -0.89 -1.38
N GLN A 62 -9.64 -0.34 -2.30
CA GLN A 62 -10.42 0.86 -2.08
C GLN A 62 -11.89 0.48 -2.12
N ALA A 63 -12.57 0.72 -1.01
CA ALA A 63 -14.01 0.53 -0.98
C ALA A 63 -14.68 1.64 -1.79
N ILE A 64 -15.51 1.27 -2.74
CA ILE A 64 -16.29 2.22 -3.49
C ILE A 64 -17.53 2.51 -2.68
N GLN A 65 -17.64 3.73 -2.17
CA GLN A 65 -18.82 4.16 -1.46
C GLN A 65 -19.89 4.44 -2.50
N GLY A 66 -20.74 3.46 -2.69
CA GLY A 66 -21.80 3.57 -3.68
C GLY A 66 -22.91 4.47 -3.19
N GLY A 67 -22.78 5.68 -3.47
CA GLY A 67 -23.84 6.67 -3.25
C GLY A 67 -24.26 6.83 -1.84
#